data_c4352c760df111a1f69946903cd56428
#
_entry.id   c4352c760df111a1f69946903cd56428
#
_cell.length_a   1.000
_cell.length_b   1.000
_cell.length_c   1.000
_cell.angle_alpha   90.00
_cell.angle_beta   90.00
_cell.angle_gamma   90.00
#
_symmetry.space_group_name_H-M   'P 1'
#
loop_
_entity.id
_entity.type
_entity.pdbx_description
1 polymer ?
#
loop_
_entity_poly.entity_id
_entity_poly.type
_entity_poly.pdbx_seq_one_letter_code
_entity_poly.pdbx_strand_id
1 'polypeptide(L)'
;MNRFSLVAATLALSLFCTPNVVSATNSLPQTPSEWMDFLEKQSINQEDYGNSDQNFVTDSLPLVKDSAQKPDPNVIKIMIDPGHANYYNPSTVVNGYYESVMTWTLSNYLKEELEALGVQADLTKISLEDDPDLQPRGHMSAGYDFFLSVHSNATSYSSIDYPVAICYQNLDWTDIDDTSRAVGQLLTDKVTEVMETRQKGIIWQRLSDNDRDGNGVNDDEWYGVLCGARYVGTPGVLMEHSFHTNYRATVWLMQDSNLRKLAKEEANVLYTYFRTQKESNRYIGDVDGDGSLSVQDAVQILTYYAQQAAGCSPTFASDLQYTTADYDGDDSITVNDAVSVLETYAKQAAGLQPTLLMVGDRAHS
;
A
#
# COMPACT_ATOMS: atom_id res chain seq x y z
N MET A 1 -42.84 -26.87 -33.11
CA MET A 1 -43.67 -26.87 -31.91
C MET A 1 -42.98 -27.68 -30.84
N ASN A 2 -42.31 -27.07 -29.92
CA ASN A 2 -41.99 -27.65 -28.63
C ASN A 2 -41.63 -26.51 -27.67
N ARG A 3 -42.47 -26.41 -26.64
CA ARG A 3 -42.36 -25.44 -25.55
C ARG A 3 -41.34 -25.96 -24.56
N PHE A 4 -40.34 -25.19 -24.22
CA PHE A 4 -39.54 -25.41 -23.02
C PHE A 4 -40.12 -24.62 -21.86
N SER A 5 -40.62 -25.33 -20.89
CA SER A 5 -41.02 -24.80 -19.57
C SER A 5 -39.80 -24.48 -18.73
N LEU A 6 -39.79 -23.27 -18.23
CA LEU A 6 -38.84 -22.83 -17.19
C LEU A 6 -39.40 -23.30 -15.84
N VAL A 7 -38.70 -24.20 -15.18
CA VAL A 7 -39.00 -24.61 -13.80
C VAL A 7 -38.26 -23.66 -12.85
N ALA A 8 -38.99 -22.76 -12.23
CA ALA A 8 -38.48 -21.96 -11.13
C ALA A 8 -38.48 -22.83 -9.85
N ALA A 9 -37.31 -23.13 -9.34
CA ALA A 9 -37.16 -23.78 -8.04
C ALA A 9 -37.25 -22.72 -6.93
N THR A 10 -38.36 -22.73 -6.21
CA THR A 10 -38.61 -21.95 -5.02
C THR A 10 -37.99 -22.68 -3.84
N LEU A 11 -36.88 -22.21 -3.29
CA LEU A 11 -36.39 -22.67 -2.00
C LEU A 11 -37.10 -21.88 -0.90
N ALA A 12 -37.90 -22.57 -0.11
CA ALA A 12 -38.52 -22.03 1.10
C ALA A 12 -37.48 -22.10 2.24
N LEU A 13 -37.00 -20.94 2.70
CA LEU A 13 -36.27 -20.84 3.96
C LEU A 13 -37.28 -20.64 5.10
N SER A 14 -37.27 -21.54 6.06
CA SER A 14 -38.01 -21.41 7.32
C SER A 14 -37.28 -20.39 8.22
N LEU A 15 -37.90 -19.22 8.36
CA LEU A 15 -37.49 -18.16 9.28
C LEU A 15 -37.98 -18.45 10.69
N PHE A 16 -37.06 -18.48 11.66
CA PHE A 16 -37.43 -18.22 13.05
C PHE A 16 -37.52 -16.71 13.24
N CYS A 17 -38.76 -16.23 13.50
CA CYS A 17 -39.03 -14.81 13.73
C CYS A 17 -38.50 -14.35 15.08
N THR A 18 -37.64 -13.31 15.07
CA THR A 18 -37.67 -12.26 16.09
C THR A 18 -38.24 -10.99 15.45
N PRO A 19 -39.10 -10.22 16.13
CA PRO A 19 -39.83 -9.12 15.51
C PRO A 19 -38.94 -7.87 15.49
N ASN A 20 -38.58 -7.41 14.34
CA ASN A 20 -38.33 -6.06 13.84
C ASN A 20 -37.28 -6.09 12.68
N VAL A 21 -37.73 -6.61 11.54
CA VAL A 21 -37.01 -6.38 10.28
C VAL A 21 -37.89 -5.54 9.38
N VAL A 22 -37.52 -4.29 9.22
CA VAL A 22 -38.04 -3.42 8.15
C VAL A 22 -37.65 -4.06 6.82
N SER A 23 -38.67 -4.32 5.99
CA SER A 23 -38.52 -4.88 4.65
C SER A 23 -37.69 -3.94 3.77
N ALA A 24 -36.41 -4.24 3.61
CA ALA A 24 -35.56 -3.67 2.56
C ALA A 24 -35.51 -4.65 1.38
N THR A 25 -35.79 -4.17 0.21
CA THR A 25 -35.71 -4.89 -1.07
C THR A 25 -34.32 -5.47 -1.29
N ASN A 26 -34.22 -6.80 -1.39
CA ASN A 26 -32.98 -7.59 -1.54
C ASN A 26 -32.32 -7.44 -2.92
N SER A 27 -32.00 -6.26 -3.40
CA SER A 27 -31.12 -6.09 -4.55
C SER A 27 -29.70 -5.81 -4.04
N LEU A 28 -28.73 -6.56 -4.54
CA LEU A 28 -27.31 -6.25 -4.29
C LEU A 28 -26.99 -4.83 -4.78
N PRO A 29 -26.15 -4.09 -4.07
CA PRO A 29 -25.68 -2.77 -4.48
C PRO A 29 -25.17 -2.76 -5.92
N GLN A 30 -25.39 -1.67 -6.65
CA GLN A 30 -25.00 -1.54 -8.05
C GLN A 30 -23.89 -0.51 -8.28
N THR A 31 -23.69 0.37 -7.29
CA THR A 31 -22.68 1.44 -7.35
C THR A 31 -21.65 1.30 -6.23
N PRO A 32 -20.45 1.84 -6.40
CA PRO A 32 -19.43 1.83 -5.33
C PRO A 32 -19.92 2.43 -4.00
N SER A 33 -20.71 3.51 -4.03
CA SER A 33 -21.26 4.11 -2.82
C SER A 33 -22.31 3.22 -2.13
N GLU A 34 -23.18 2.55 -2.91
CA GLU A 34 -24.13 1.59 -2.35
C GLU A 34 -23.41 0.37 -1.76
N TRP A 35 -22.29 -0.04 -2.37
CA TRP A 35 -21.45 -1.09 -1.81
C TRP A 35 -20.77 -0.65 -0.50
N MET A 36 -20.32 0.61 -0.42
CA MET A 36 -19.76 1.16 0.81
C MET A 36 -20.79 1.16 1.95
N ASP A 37 -22.00 1.70 1.71
CA ASP A 37 -23.13 1.66 2.67
C ASP A 37 -23.52 0.23 3.06
N PHE A 38 -23.43 -0.69 2.12
CA PHE A 38 -23.73 -2.09 2.35
C PHE A 38 -22.69 -2.78 3.21
N LEU A 39 -21.40 -2.55 2.94
CA LEU A 39 -20.28 -3.08 3.73
C LEU A 39 -20.25 -2.49 5.13
N GLU A 40 -20.49 -1.19 5.27
CA GLU A 40 -20.59 -0.51 6.56
C GLU A 40 -21.71 -1.12 7.44
N LYS A 41 -22.84 -1.45 6.84
CA LYS A 41 -23.96 -2.13 7.53
C LYS A 41 -23.73 -3.62 7.81
N GLN A 42 -22.82 -4.24 7.08
CA GLN A 42 -22.51 -5.68 7.15
C GLN A 42 -21.11 -5.94 7.74
N SER A 43 -20.46 -4.92 8.23
CA SER A 43 -19.07 -5.02 8.67
C SER A 43 -18.87 -6.08 9.72
N ILE A 44 -17.97 -6.95 9.45
CA ILE A 44 -18.04 -8.28 9.93
C ILE A 44 -16.81 -8.64 10.63
N ASN A 45 -15.83 -8.18 10.85
CA ASN A 45 -14.78 -8.56 11.80
C ASN A 45 -14.84 -7.68 13.05
N GLN A 46 -15.92 -7.78 13.79
CA GLN A 46 -15.99 -7.14 15.11
C GLN A 46 -14.94 -7.69 16.10
N GLU A 47 -14.43 -8.89 15.84
CA GLU A 47 -13.54 -9.58 16.78
C GLU A 47 -12.07 -9.12 16.73
N ASP A 48 -11.59 -8.58 15.63
CA ASP A 48 -10.28 -7.93 15.55
C ASP A 48 -10.17 -6.69 16.44
N TYR A 49 -11.28 -6.21 16.95
CA TYR A 49 -11.43 -4.91 17.60
C TYR A 49 -11.70 -5.00 19.09
N GLY A 50 -12.02 -6.20 19.59
CA GLY A 50 -12.46 -6.40 20.98
C GLY A 50 -11.38 -6.16 22.04
N ASN A 51 -10.13 -6.15 21.70
CA ASN A 51 -9.03 -5.92 22.64
C ASN A 51 -8.30 -4.57 22.46
N SER A 52 -8.66 -3.77 21.48
CA SER A 52 -7.99 -2.49 21.22
C SER A 52 -8.35 -1.37 22.19
N ASP A 53 -9.43 -1.54 22.97
CA ASP A 53 -9.95 -0.47 23.84
C ASP A 53 -9.07 -0.15 25.06
N GLN A 54 -8.05 -0.94 25.35
CA GLN A 54 -7.22 -0.73 26.53
C GLN A 54 -5.91 0.02 26.31
N ASN A 55 -5.49 0.27 25.05
CA ASN A 55 -4.21 0.91 24.76
C ASN A 55 -4.28 2.05 23.75
N PHE A 56 -5.42 2.72 23.63
CA PHE A 56 -5.42 4.00 22.95
C PHE A 56 -4.64 5.01 23.80
N VAL A 57 -3.53 5.48 23.27
CA VAL A 57 -2.85 6.65 23.79
C VAL A 57 -3.81 7.80 23.60
N THR A 58 -4.41 8.29 24.69
CA THR A 58 -5.37 9.40 24.74
C THR A 58 -4.76 10.75 24.42
N ASP A 59 -3.52 10.79 23.98
CA ASP A 59 -2.92 12.00 23.45
C ASP A 59 -3.39 12.18 22.01
N SER A 60 -4.04 13.27 21.73
CA SER A 60 -4.34 13.76 20.39
C SER A 60 -3.14 13.48 19.52
N LEU A 61 -3.25 12.51 18.59
CA LEU A 61 -2.13 12.08 17.74
C LEU A 61 -1.61 13.32 17.00
N PRO A 62 -0.43 13.84 17.37
CA PRO A 62 0.07 14.99 16.65
C PRO A 62 0.29 14.56 15.21
N LEU A 63 -0.28 15.31 14.29
CA LEU A 63 0.13 15.30 12.89
C LEU A 63 1.65 15.18 12.85
N VAL A 64 2.15 14.26 12.05
CA VAL A 64 3.56 13.90 11.83
C VAL A 64 4.54 14.88 12.49
N LYS A 65 5.20 14.47 13.55
CA LYS A 65 6.27 15.30 14.11
C LYS A 65 7.41 15.38 13.11
N ASP A 66 8.06 16.53 13.02
CA ASP A 66 9.29 16.78 12.25
C ASP A 66 10.45 15.78 12.55
N SER A 67 10.23 14.85 13.47
CA SER A 67 11.15 13.79 13.86
C SER A 67 10.86 12.44 13.21
N ALA A 68 9.86 12.34 12.31
CA ALA A 68 9.67 11.12 11.53
C ALA A 68 10.93 10.84 10.74
N GLN A 69 11.51 9.66 10.92
CA GLN A 69 12.66 9.22 10.15
C GLN A 69 12.26 9.18 8.68
N LYS A 70 12.87 10.04 7.86
CA LYS A 70 12.55 10.06 6.42
C LYS A 70 13.03 8.75 5.78
N PRO A 71 12.25 8.19 4.84
CA PRO A 71 12.70 7.07 4.04
C PRO A 71 14.03 7.37 3.34
N ASP A 72 14.87 6.35 3.18
CA ASP A 72 16.11 6.45 2.41
C ASP A 72 15.77 6.72 0.93
N PRO A 73 16.35 7.76 0.30
CA PRO A 73 16.04 8.09 -1.09
C PRO A 73 16.46 6.99 -2.08
N ASN A 74 17.43 6.15 -1.71
CA ASN A 74 18.00 5.14 -2.60
C ASN A 74 17.42 3.73 -2.39
N VAL A 75 16.77 3.46 -1.27
CA VAL A 75 16.25 2.15 -0.93
C VAL A 75 14.74 2.22 -0.73
N ILE A 76 14.00 1.42 -1.49
CA ILE A 76 12.57 1.22 -1.24
C ILE A 76 12.42 0.33 -0.02
N LYS A 77 11.59 0.73 0.94
CA LYS A 77 11.35 -0.01 2.18
C LYS A 77 9.86 -0.25 2.38
N ILE A 78 9.47 -1.50 2.47
CA ILE A 78 8.07 -1.91 2.67
C ILE A 78 7.95 -2.71 3.97
N MET A 79 7.09 -2.24 4.88
CA MET A 79 6.69 -3.00 6.07
C MET A 79 5.45 -3.80 5.73
N ILE A 80 5.52 -5.12 5.87
CA ILE A 80 4.41 -6.03 5.63
C ILE A 80 3.86 -6.52 6.97
N ASP A 81 2.56 -6.48 7.11
CA ASP A 81 1.87 -6.82 8.34
C ASP A 81 0.92 -8.00 8.10
N PRO A 82 1.31 -9.25 8.41
CA PRO A 82 0.42 -10.40 8.31
C PRO A 82 -0.73 -10.27 9.30
N GLY A 83 -1.98 -10.25 8.81
CA GLY A 83 -3.16 -10.18 9.66
C GLY A 83 -3.32 -11.39 10.57
N HIS A 84 -3.85 -11.19 11.77
CA HIS A 84 -4.19 -12.22 12.77
C HIS A 84 -2.99 -13.10 13.21
N ALA A 85 -3.25 -14.03 14.12
CA ALA A 85 -2.27 -14.98 14.63
C ALA A 85 -2.88 -16.37 14.80
N ASN A 86 -2.05 -17.37 15.03
CA ASN A 86 -2.44 -18.75 15.24
C ASN A 86 -3.31 -19.31 14.09
N TYR A 87 -4.42 -19.96 14.38
CA TYR A 87 -5.40 -20.46 13.42
C TYR A 87 -6.71 -19.68 13.56
N TYR A 88 -6.63 -18.38 13.27
CA TYR A 88 -7.73 -17.44 13.46
C TYR A 88 -8.51 -17.21 12.16
N ASN A 89 -9.78 -16.77 12.28
CA ASN A 89 -10.72 -16.53 11.18
C ASN A 89 -10.83 -17.71 10.20
N PRO A 90 -11.43 -18.83 10.65
CA PRO A 90 -11.69 -19.96 9.74
C PRO A 90 -12.75 -19.59 8.71
N SER A 91 -12.59 -20.05 7.47
CA SER A 91 -13.66 -19.94 6.48
C SER A 91 -14.90 -20.74 6.92
N THR A 92 -16.09 -20.14 6.75
CA THR A 92 -17.37 -20.80 6.98
C THR A 92 -17.81 -21.70 5.82
N VAL A 93 -17.12 -21.62 4.68
CA VAL A 93 -17.51 -22.32 3.44
C VAL A 93 -16.48 -23.35 2.97
N VAL A 94 -15.25 -23.32 3.49
CA VAL A 94 -14.19 -24.27 3.15
C VAL A 94 -13.45 -24.70 4.41
N ASN A 95 -13.48 -25.98 4.72
CA ASN A 95 -12.75 -26.53 5.87
C ASN A 95 -11.24 -26.43 5.68
N GLY A 96 -10.52 -26.08 6.74
CA GLY A 96 -9.07 -26.02 6.76
C GLY A 96 -8.47 -24.71 6.26
N TYR A 97 -9.29 -23.76 5.83
CA TYR A 97 -8.85 -22.39 5.62
C TYR A 97 -8.89 -21.63 6.95
N TYR A 98 -7.80 -20.91 7.22
CA TYR A 98 -7.68 -19.92 8.27
C TYR A 98 -7.05 -18.67 7.66
N GLU A 99 -7.67 -17.52 7.88
CA GLU A 99 -7.15 -16.25 7.34
C GLU A 99 -5.71 -16.02 7.79
N SER A 100 -5.42 -16.17 9.07
CA SER A 100 -4.07 -16.01 9.65
C SER A 100 -3.00 -16.86 8.95
N VAL A 101 -3.32 -18.09 8.53
CA VAL A 101 -2.39 -18.97 7.80
C VAL A 101 -2.15 -18.44 6.38
N MET A 102 -3.21 -17.98 5.73
CA MET A 102 -3.11 -17.39 4.39
C MET A 102 -2.29 -16.10 4.43
N THR A 103 -2.59 -15.19 5.36
CA THR A 103 -1.89 -13.89 5.47
C THR A 103 -0.41 -14.07 5.80
N TRP A 104 -0.08 -14.98 6.72
CA TRP A 104 1.30 -15.35 7.03
C TRP A 104 2.04 -15.89 5.80
N THR A 105 1.41 -16.80 5.07
CA THR A 105 2.01 -17.43 3.88
C THR A 105 2.23 -16.41 2.76
N LEU A 106 1.18 -15.62 2.43
CA LEU A 106 1.26 -14.59 1.39
C LEU A 106 2.29 -13.53 1.72
N SER A 107 2.34 -13.06 2.97
CA SER A 107 3.29 -12.04 3.43
C SER A 107 4.74 -12.51 3.31
N ASN A 108 5.03 -13.78 3.61
CA ASN A 108 6.37 -14.31 3.44
C ASN A 108 6.77 -14.38 1.95
N TYR A 109 5.86 -14.80 1.07
CA TYR A 109 6.13 -14.81 -0.37
C TYR A 109 6.30 -13.39 -0.92
N LEU A 110 5.48 -12.44 -0.46
CA LEU A 110 5.59 -11.04 -0.86
C LEU A 110 6.95 -10.46 -0.43
N LYS A 111 7.40 -10.78 0.79
CA LYS A 111 8.74 -10.39 1.25
C LYS A 111 9.83 -10.97 0.35
N GLU A 112 9.79 -12.27 0.03
CA GLU A 112 10.75 -12.93 -0.88
C GLU A 112 10.80 -12.23 -2.25
N GLU A 113 9.65 -11.93 -2.85
CA GLU A 113 9.56 -11.29 -4.17
C GLU A 113 10.05 -9.83 -4.13
N LEU A 114 9.74 -9.07 -3.09
CA LEU A 114 10.22 -7.70 -2.90
C LEU A 114 11.74 -7.67 -2.72
N GLU A 115 12.30 -8.56 -1.89
CA GLU A 115 13.74 -8.66 -1.68
C GLU A 115 14.48 -9.06 -2.98
N ALA A 116 13.88 -9.91 -3.81
CA ALA A 116 14.43 -10.26 -5.13
C ALA A 116 14.48 -9.05 -6.09
N LEU A 117 13.62 -8.04 -5.88
CA LEU A 117 13.63 -6.77 -6.61
C LEU A 117 14.57 -5.71 -5.99
N GLY A 118 15.26 -6.04 -4.89
CA GLY A 118 16.16 -5.12 -4.19
C GLY A 118 15.45 -4.17 -3.20
N VAL A 119 14.20 -4.47 -2.84
CA VAL A 119 13.43 -3.75 -1.82
C VAL A 119 13.78 -4.28 -0.44
N GLN A 120 13.96 -3.41 0.54
CA GLN A 120 13.99 -3.83 1.94
C GLN A 120 12.56 -4.13 2.38
N ALA A 121 12.25 -5.40 2.64
CA ALA A 121 10.94 -5.84 3.08
C ALA A 121 11.05 -6.54 4.44
N ASP A 122 10.30 -6.05 5.42
CA ASP A 122 10.29 -6.60 6.78
C ASP A 122 8.87 -6.96 7.20
N LEU A 123 8.74 -7.92 8.12
CA LEU A 123 7.46 -8.35 8.68
C LEU A 123 7.27 -7.77 10.07
N THR A 124 6.03 -7.43 10.42
CA THR A 124 5.68 -7.00 11.79
C THR A 124 5.68 -8.14 12.80
N LYS A 125 5.77 -9.38 12.34
CA LYS A 125 5.74 -10.61 13.13
C LYS A 125 6.90 -11.53 12.76
N ILE A 126 7.31 -12.37 13.71
CA ILE A 126 8.39 -13.35 13.52
C ILE A 126 7.88 -14.77 13.30
N SER A 127 6.62 -15.04 13.61
CA SER A 127 5.97 -16.36 13.40
C SER A 127 4.45 -16.20 13.27
N LEU A 128 3.77 -17.27 12.87
CA LEU A 128 2.31 -17.33 12.81
C LEU A 128 1.65 -17.14 14.20
N GLU A 129 2.33 -17.57 15.26
CA GLU A 129 1.83 -17.50 16.63
C GLU A 129 2.07 -16.14 17.30
N ASP A 130 2.92 -15.30 16.70
CA ASP A 130 3.23 -13.97 17.20
C ASP A 130 2.04 -13.02 16.98
N ASP A 131 1.61 -12.33 18.04
CA ASP A 131 0.41 -11.49 18.02
C ASP A 131 0.64 -10.15 18.73
N PRO A 132 1.50 -9.29 18.20
CA PRO A 132 1.72 -7.96 18.74
C PRO A 132 0.46 -7.10 18.64
N ASP A 133 0.29 -6.15 19.57
CA ASP A 133 -0.81 -5.19 19.55
C ASP A 133 -0.87 -4.40 18.23
N LEU A 134 -2.08 -3.98 17.83
CA LEU A 134 -2.34 -3.40 16.51
C LEU A 134 -1.54 -2.11 16.25
N GLN A 135 -1.59 -1.13 17.15
CA GLN A 135 -0.85 0.13 16.94
C GLN A 135 0.67 -0.06 16.94
N PRO A 136 1.29 -0.82 17.86
CA PRO A 136 2.69 -1.20 17.80
C PRO A 136 3.11 -1.81 16.47
N ARG A 137 2.29 -2.65 15.84
CA ARG A 137 2.55 -3.20 14.51
C ARG A 137 2.69 -2.10 13.47
N GLY A 138 1.73 -1.15 13.44
CA GLY A 138 1.81 0.01 12.57
C GLY A 138 3.03 0.89 12.83
N HIS A 139 3.41 1.10 14.11
CA HIS A 139 4.60 1.89 14.49
C HIS A 139 5.91 1.30 13.96
N MET A 140 5.99 -0.01 13.73
CA MET A 140 7.19 -0.65 13.17
C MET A 140 7.52 -0.15 11.77
N SER A 141 6.56 0.48 11.07
CA SER A 141 6.78 1.07 9.75
C SER A 141 7.51 2.42 9.74
N ALA A 142 7.96 2.92 10.90
CA ALA A 142 8.71 4.17 10.97
C ALA A 142 9.95 4.17 10.06
N GLY A 143 10.02 5.11 9.12
CA GLY A 143 11.11 5.19 8.14
C GLY A 143 10.99 4.23 6.96
N TYR A 144 9.84 3.57 6.80
CA TYR A 144 9.47 2.83 5.60
C TYR A 144 8.70 3.71 4.62
N ASP A 145 8.76 3.36 3.34
CA ASP A 145 8.02 4.07 2.29
C ASP A 145 6.53 3.69 2.31
N PHE A 146 6.22 2.46 2.78
CA PHE A 146 4.85 1.97 2.81
C PHE A 146 4.63 0.88 3.86
N PHE A 147 3.40 0.84 4.38
CA PHE A 147 2.88 -0.20 5.27
C PHE A 147 1.75 -0.97 4.58
N LEU A 148 1.88 -2.29 4.48
CA LEU A 148 0.87 -3.17 3.87
C LEU A 148 0.40 -4.23 4.85
N SER A 149 -0.81 -4.09 5.38
CA SER A 149 -1.46 -5.12 6.18
C SER A 149 -2.25 -6.07 5.29
N VAL A 150 -2.00 -7.36 5.42
CA VAL A 150 -2.48 -8.44 4.54
C VAL A 150 -3.62 -9.20 5.21
N HIS A 151 -4.80 -9.22 4.59
CA HIS A 151 -6.03 -9.80 5.11
C HIS A 151 -6.87 -10.52 4.05
N SER A 152 -7.92 -11.20 4.47
CA SER A 152 -9.04 -11.64 3.64
C SER A 152 -10.35 -11.41 4.37
N ASN A 153 -11.28 -10.76 3.74
CA ASN A 153 -12.53 -10.28 4.34
C ASN A 153 -13.57 -11.41 4.57
N ALA A 154 -14.60 -11.10 5.35
CA ALA A 154 -15.73 -11.95 5.58
C ALA A 154 -17.06 -11.18 5.42
N THR A 155 -18.12 -11.88 5.00
CA THR A 155 -19.48 -11.34 4.91
C THR A 155 -20.51 -12.47 5.00
N SER A 156 -21.74 -12.14 5.38
CA SER A 156 -22.86 -13.08 5.32
C SER A 156 -23.29 -13.44 3.89
N TYR A 157 -22.80 -12.74 2.88
CA TYR A 157 -23.16 -12.93 1.47
C TYR A 157 -22.07 -13.68 0.71
N SER A 158 -22.22 -14.98 0.55
CA SER A 158 -21.24 -15.85 -0.10
C SER A 158 -21.00 -15.57 -1.60
N SER A 159 -21.81 -14.71 -2.22
CA SER A 159 -21.64 -14.29 -3.63
C SER A 159 -20.65 -13.15 -3.81
N ILE A 160 -20.22 -12.50 -2.74
CA ILE A 160 -19.27 -11.39 -2.78
C ILE A 160 -17.86 -11.93 -3.02
N ASP A 161 -17.17 -11.37 -4.02
CA ASP A 161 -15.86 -11.80 -4.49
C ASP A 161 -15.14 -10.63 -5.16
N TYR A 162 -14.49 -9.77 -4.36
CA TYR A 162 -13.65 -8.66 -4.81
C TYR A 162 -12.66 -8.25 -3.72
N PRO A 163 -11.51 -7.69 -4.07
CA PRO A 163 -10.56 -7.14 -3.10
C PRO A 163 -10.99 -5.76 -2.60
N VAL A 164 -10.57 -5.43 -1.39
CA VAL A 164 -10.79 -4.12 -0.77
C VAL A 164 -9.46 -3.58 -0.25
N ALA A 165 -9.06 -2.38 -0.66
CA ALA A 165 -7.98 -1.66 -0.01
C ALA A 165 -8.56 -0.66 0.97
N ILE A 166 -8.31 -0.87 2.25
CA ILE A 166 -8.75 0.01 3.32
C ILE A 166 -7.64 1.00 3.58
N CYS A 167 -7.93 2.28 3.34
CA CYS A 167 -7.01 3.38 3.57
C CYS A 167 -7.36 4.10 4.87
N TYR A 168 -6.36 4.64 5.55
CA TYR A 168 -6.59 5.50 6.69
C TYR A 168 -7.56 6.63 6.32
N GLN A 169 -8.57 6.86 7.14
CA GLN A 169 -9.47 7.98 6.92
C GLN A 169 -8.81 9.26 7.42
N ASN A 170 -8.63 10.20 6.50
CA ASN A 170 -8.17 11.53 6.83
C ASN A 170 -9.15 12.55 6.29
N LEU A 171 -9.64 13.43 7.18
CA LEU A 171 -10.51 14.53 6.80
C LEU A 171 -9.73 15.69 6.19
N ASP A 172 -8.44 15.77 6.45
CA ASP A 172 -7.58 16.90 6.12
C ASP A 172 -6.76 16.74 4.83
N TRP A 173 -6.90 15.62 4.09
CA TRP A 173 -6.18 15.31 2.84
C TRP A 173 -4.68 15.61 2.92
N THR A 174 -3.88 14.60 3.22
CA THR A 174 -2.43 14.70 3.25
C THR A 174 -1.81 13.83 2.15
N ASP A 175 -0.56 14.11 1.77
CA ASP A 175 0.20 13.30 0.79
C ASP A 175 0.26 11.81 1.17
N ILE A 176 0.23 11.51 2.49
CA ILE A 176 0.18 10.14 3.02
C ILE A 176 -1.07 9.42 2.53
N ASP A 177 -2.22 10.08 2.57
CA ASP A 177 -3.49 9.49 2.13
C ASP A 177 -3.55 9.35 0.61
N ASP A 178 -3.00 10.31 -0.13
CA ASP A 178 -2.92 10.24 -1.58
C ASP A 178 -2.07 9.05 -2.03
N THR A 179 -0.93 8.80 -1.38
CA THR A 179 -0.09 7.62 -1.62
C THR A 179 -0.85 6.33 -1.29
N SER A 180 -1.51 6.27 -0.12
CA SER A 180 -2.29 5.11 0.30
C SER A 180 -3.41 4.78 -0.70
N ARG A 181 -4.13 5.80 -1.19
CA ARG A 181 -5.20 5.63 -2.21
C ARG A 181 -4.64 5.16 -3.54
N ALA A 182 -3.55 5.78 -4.02
CA ALA A 182 -2.94 5.43 -5.30
C ALA A 182 -2.44 3.98 -5.30
N VAL A 183 -1.69 3.59 -4.27
CA VAL A 183 -1.18 2.22 -4.13
C VAL A 183 -2.33 1.24 -3.90
N GLY A 184 -3.29 1.58 -3.04
CA GLY A 184 -4.47 0.75 -2.79
C GLY A 184 -5.28 0.47 -4.06
N GLN A 185 -5.46 1.48 -4.94
CA GLN A 185 -6.13 1.28 -6.23
C GLN A 185 -5.35 0.33 -7.13
N LEU A 186 -4.04 0.52 -7.25
CA LEU A 186 -3.18 -0.35 -8.06
C LEU A 186 -3.20 -1.80 -7.56
N LEU A 187 -3.15 -2.00 -6.23
CA LEU A 187 -3.22 -3.33 -5.62
C LEU A 187 -4.59 -3.97 -5.85
N THR A 188 -5.71 -3.26 -5.62
CA THR A 188 -7.05 -3.82 -5.86
C THR A 188 -7.28 -4.18 -7.32
N ASP A 189 -6.82 -3.35 -8.26
CA ASP A 189 -6.90 -3.66 -9.68
C ASP A 189 -6.08 -4.91 -10.03
N LYS A 190 -4.86 -5.03 -9.48
CA LYS A 190 -3.98 -6.18 -9.72
C LYS A 190 -4.54 -7.46 -9.09
N VAL A 191 -5.02 -7.42 -7.84
CA VAL A 191 -5.64 -8.58 -7.20
C VAL A 191 -6.90 -9.01 -7.94
N THR A 192 -7.72 -8.06 -8.41
CA THR A 192 -8.88 -8.33 -9.27
C THR A 192 -8.48 -9.11 -10.53
N GLU A 193 -7.41 -8.66 -11.20
CA GLU A 193 -6.88 -9.32 -12.40
C GLU A 193 -6.36 -10.73 -12.10
N VAL A 194 -5.50 -10.86 -11.08
CA VAL A 194 -4.79 -12.10 -10.76
C VAL A 194 -5.72 -13.18 -10.24
N MET A 195 -6.67 -12.81 -9.39
CA MET A 195 -7.67 -13.72 -8.82
C MET A 195 -8.88 -13.91 -9.74
N GLU A 196 -9.02 -13.11 -10.80
CA GLU A 196 -10.19 -13.09 -11.69
C GLU A 196 -11.50 -12.95 -10.89
N THR A 197 -11.52 -12.00 -9.92
CA THR A 197 -12.68 -11.80 -9.04
C THR A 197 -13.93 -11.38 -9.81
N ARG A 198 -15.10 -11.71 -9.28
CA ARG A 198 -16.38 -11.45 -9.96
C ARG A 198 -16.71 -9.97 -10.07
N GLN A 199 -16.31 -9.20 -9.06
CA GLN A 199 -16.50 -7.76 -9.00
C GLN A 199 -15.12 -7.08 -8.98
N LYS A 200 -15.09 -5.80 -9.38
CA LYS A 200 -13.88 -4.97 -9.28
C LYS A 200 -13.59 -4.64 -7.83
N GLY A 201 -12.30 -4.54 -7.52
CA GLY A 201 -11.84 -4.06 -6.23
C GLY A 201 -12.25 -2.62 -5.94
N ILE A 202 -12.30 -2.28 -4.67
CA ILE A 202 -12.69 -0.95 -4.19
C ILE A 202 -11.67 -0.41 -3.19
N ILE A 203 -11.62 0.91 -3.10
CA ILE A 203 -11.00 1.64 -1.99
C ILE A 203 -12.06 1.90 -0.94
N TRP A 204 -11.73 1.67 0.32
CA TRP A 204 -12.64 1.90 1.43
C TRP A 204 -11.93 2.62 2.58
N GLN A 205 -12.73 3.29 3.40
CA GLN A 205 -12.31 3.98 4.61
C GLN A 205 -13.38 3.79 5.66
N ARG A 206 -13.00 3.72 6.93
CA ARG A 206 -13.96 3.56 8.01
C ARG A 206 -13.56 4.36 9.24
N LEU A 207 -14.50 5.16 9.71
CA LEU A 207 -14.41 5.78 11.03
C LEU A 207 -14.92 4.86 12.12
N SER A 208 -14.41 5.06 13.32
CA SER A 208 -14.93 4.46 14.54
C SER A 208 -16.30 5.02 14.87
N ASP A 209 -17.18 4.17 15.42
CA ASP A 209 -18.48 4.60 15.96
C ASP A 209 -18.34 5.32 17.32
N ASN A 210 -17.14 5.37 17.87
CA ASN A 210 -16.81 5.97 19.15
C ASN A 210 -15.76 7.07 18.99
N ASP A 211 -15.90 8.13 19.78
CA ASP A 211 -14.85 9.12 20.02
C ASP A 211 -13.75 8.45 20.87
N ARG A 212 -12.63 8.11 20.24
CA ARG A 212 -11.53 7.37 20.87
C ARG A 212 -10.44 8.26 21.39
N ASP A 213 -10.26 9.45 20.79
CA ASP A 213 -9.26 10.44 21.22
C ASP A 213 -9.83 11.45 22.23
N GLY A 214 -11.15 11.46 22.48
CA GLY A 214 -11.81 12.30 23.46
C GLY A 214 -12.02 13.75 23.01
N ASN A 215 -11.95 14.02 21.69
CA ASN A 215 -12.13 15.37 21.15
C ASN A 215 -13.60 15.78 21.00
N GLY A 216 -14.53 14.86 21.22
CA GLY A 216 -15.98 15.08 21.15
C GLY A 216 -16.56 14.84 19.74
N VAL A 217 -15.78 14.29 18.81
CA VAL A 217 -16.18 13.97 17.44
C VAL A 217 -15.88 12.50 17.15
N ASN A 218 -16.79 11.81 16.47
CA ASN A 218 -16.57 10.42 16.05
C ASN A 218 -15.87 10.44 14.67
N ASP A 219 -14.61 10.83 14.63
CA ASP A 219 -13.79 10.97 13.43
C ASP A 219 -12.48 10.17 13.48
N ASP A 220 -12.36 9.30 14.48
CA ASP A 220 -11.21 8.41 14.65
C ASP A 220 -11.19 7.28 13.62
N GLU A 221 -9.98 6.87 13.22
CA GLU A 221 -9.78 5.70 12.39
C GLU A 221 -10.19 4.42 13.12
N TRP A 222 -10.86 3.52 12.41
CA TRP A 222 -11.27 2.24 12.97
C TRP A 222 -10.10 1.25 13.15
N TYR A 223 -9.16 1.21 12.20
CA TYR A 223 -8.12 0.17 12.14
C TYR A 223 -6.84 0.58 12.88
N GLY A 224 -6.59 -0.04 14.03
CA GLY A 224 -5.45 0.29 14.90
C GLY A 224 -4.09 0.19 14.21
N VAL A 225 -3.89 -0.75 13.28
CA VAL A 225 -2.63 -0.87 12.52
C VAL A 225 -2.41 0.33 11.59
N LEU A 226 -3.48 0.86 10.97
CA LEU A 226 -3.41 2.07 10.15
C LEU A 226 -3.18 3.32 11.00
N CYS A 227 -3.79 3.39 12.20
CA CYS A 227 -3.48 4.44 13.18
C CYS A 227 -2.00 4.44 13.53
N GLY A 228 -1.42 3.26 13.80
CA GLY A 228 -0.01 3.13 14.13
C GLY A 228 0.92 3.57 13.01
N ALA A 229 0.65 3.16 11.76
CA ALA A 229 1.42 3.57 10.59
C ALA A 229 1.32 5.09 10.36
N ARG A 230 0.12 5.64 10.46
CA ARG A 230 -0.13 7.08 10.35
C ARG A 230 0.61 7.88 11.41
N TYR A 231 0.64 7.39 12.66
CA TYR A 231 1.33 8.05 13.76
C TYR A 231 2.82 8.28 13.50
N VAL A 232 3.47 7.36 12.80
CA VAL A 232 4.89 7.47 12.42
C VAL A 232 5.11 8.09 11.03
N GLY A 233 4.03 8.53 10.37
CA GLY A 233 4.10 9.22 9.08
C GLY A 233 4.27 8.29 7.88
N THR A 234 3.98 7.00 8.03
CA THR A 234 4.09 6.03 6.93
C THR A 234 2.72 5.85 6.25
N PRO A 235 2.61 6.07 4.93
CA PRO A 235 1.41 5.74 4.19
C PRO A 235 1.19 4.23 4.17
N GLY A 236 -0.08 3.78 4.16
CA GLY A 236 -0.35 2.35 4.17
C GLY A 236 -1.78 1.99 3.84
N VAL A 237 -1.98 0.71 3.55
CA VAL A 237 -3.30 0.12 3.36
C VAL A 237 -3.42 -1.19 4.12
N LEU A 238 -4.64 -1.52 4.52
CA LEU A 238 -5.05 -2.87 4.88
C LEU A 238 -5.73 -3.48 3.64
N MET A 239 -5.11 -4.52 3.10
CA MET A 239 -5.54 -5.15 1.86
C MET A 239 -6.30 -6.43 2.12
N GLU A 240 -7.58 -6.43 1.79
CA GLU A 240 -8.48 -7.57 1.85
C GLU A 240 -8.48 -8.30 0.51
N HIS A 241 -7.84 -9.48 0.47
CA HIS A 241 -7.71 -10.30 -0.74
C HIS A 241 -8.98 -11.12 -0.99
N SER A 242 -10.08 -10.42 -1.34
CA SER A 242 -11.42 -10.96 -1.47
C SER A 242 -11.99 -11.50 -0.13
N PHE A 243 -12.98 -12.36 -0.18
CA PHE A 243 -13.77 -12.80 0.98
C PHE A 243 -13.62 -14.31 1.21
N HIS A 244 -13.09 -14.70 2.37
CA HIS A 244 -12.98 -16.12 2.75
C HIS A 244 -14.31 -16.78 3.12
N THR A 245 -15.42 -16.05 2.99
CA THR A 245 -16.80 -16.55 3.01
C THR A 245 -17.34 -16.84 1.59
N ASN A 246 -16.57 -16.55 0.55
CA ASN A 246 -16.84 -16.95 -0.82
C ASN A 246 -16.06 -18.25 -1.15
N TYR A 247 -16.77 -19.30 -1.57
CA TYR A 247 -16.15 -20.61 -1.81
C TYR A 247 -15.01 -20.55 -2.87
N ARG A 248 -15.24 -19.86 -4.00
CA ARG A 248 -14.26 -19.75 -5.08
C ARG A 248 -13.00 -19.00 -4.61
N ALA A 249 -13.18 -17.84 -3.97
CA ALA A 249 -12.09 -17.04 -3.44
C ALA A 249 -11.26 -17.82 -2.41
N THR A 250 -11.95 -18.50 -1.48
CA THR A 250 -11.27 -19.29 -0.44
C THR A 250 -10.46 -20.44 -1.04
N VAL A 251 -11.03 -21.22 -1.96
CA VAL A 251 -10.29 -22.30 -2.63
C VAL A 251 -9.11 -21.75 -3.41
N TRP A 252 -9.22 -20.58 -4.02
CA TRP A 252 -8.14 -19.93 -4.72
C TRP A 252 -7.00 -19.52 -3.76
N LEU A 253 -7.35 -18.90 -2.62
CA LEU A 253 -6.41 -18.44 -1.59
C LEU A 253 -5.73 -19.59 -0.82
N MET A 254 -6.27 -20.81 -0.85
CA MET A 254 -5.65 -21.99 -0.25
C MET A 254 -4.54 -22.59 -1.10
N GLN A 255 -4.39 -22.18 -2.35
CA GLN A 255 -3.40 -22.78 -3.25
C GLN A 255 -2.07 -22.04 -3.19
N ASP A 256 -1.01 -22.73 -2.77
CA ASP A 256 0.33 -22.18 -2.65
C ASP A 256 0.82 -21.49 -3.94
N SER A 257 0.60 -22.14 -5.09
CA SER A 257 0.98 -21.57 -6.40
C SER A 257 0.25 -20.25 -6.73
N ASN A 258 -0.97 -20.10 -6.24
CA ASN A 258 -1.75 -18.88 -6.43
C ASN A 258 -1.23 -17.75 -5.53
N LEU A 259 -0.90 -18.08 -4.27
CA LEU A 259 -0.32 -17.10 -3.34
C LEU A 259 1.05 -16.61 -3.83
N ARG A 260 1.89 -17.50 -4.38
CA ARG A 260 3.17 -17.10 -5.00
C ARG A 260 2.96 -16.18 -6.20
N LYS A 261 2.00 -16.52 -7.07
CA LYS A 261 1.65 -15.65 -8.22
C LYS A 261 1.18 -14.29 -7.75
N LEU A 262 0.30 -14.26 -6.74
CA LEU A 262 -0.24 -13.02 -6.18
C LEU A 262 0.87 -12.16 -5.57
N ALA A 263 1.70 -12.74 -4.72
CA ALA A 263 2.84 -12.08 -4.09
C ALA A 263 3.77 -11.42 -5.13
N LYS A 264 4.09 -12.13 -6.20
CA LYS A 264 4.93 -11.62 -7.28
C LYS A 264 4.31 -10.40 -7.97
N GLU A 265 3.02 -10.45 -8.26
CA GLU A 265 2.35 -9.37 -8.97
C GLU A 265 2.15 -8.14 -8.06
N GLU A 266 1.87 -8.34 -6.77
CA GLU A 266 1.81 -7.26 -5.79
C GLU A 266 3.18 -6.63 -5.54
N ALA A 267 4.25 -7.45 -5.46
CA ALA A 267 5.62 -6.95 -5.37
C ALA A 267 5.99 -6.06 -6.56
N ASN A 268 5.60 -6.47 -7.77
CA ASN A 268 5.83 -5.66 -8.98
C ASN A 268 5.08 -4.32 -8.94
N VAL A 269 3.83 -4.30 -8.42
CA VAL A 269 3.05 -3.06 -8.25
C VAL A 269 3.76 -2.11 -7.29
N LEU A 270 4.11 -2.60 -6.10
CA LEU A 270 4.78 -1.81 -5.05
C LEU A 270 6.14 -1.29 -5.55
N TYR A 271 6.97 -2.17 -6.09
CA TYR A 271 8.27 -1.80 -6.62
C TYR A 271 8.18 -0.72 -7.70
N THR A 272 7.29 -0.91 -8.70
CA THR A 272 7.14 0.02 -9.81
C THR A 272 6.66 1.38 -9.32
N TYR A 273 5.68 1.43 -8.43
CA TYR A 273 5.16 2.68 -7.88
C TYR A 273 6.25 3.45 -7.13
N PHE A 274 6.86 2.83 -6.12
CA PHE A 274 7.83 3.52 -5.27
C PHE A 274 9.14 3.83 -5.98
N ARG A 275 9.57 3.00 -6.93
CA ARG A 275 10.70 3.31 -7.80
C ARG A 275 10.43 4.57 -8.62
N THR A 276 9.27 4.65 -9.28
CA THR A 276 8.88 5.82 -10.07
C THR A 276 8.83 7.08 -9.21
N GLN A 277 8.29 6.99 -7.98
CA GLN A 277 8.26 8.14 -7.06
C GLN A 277 9.68 8.59 -6.68
N LYS A 278 10.56 7.65 -6.29
CA LYS A 278 11.94 7.98 -5.94
C LYS A 278 12.71 8.58 -7.13
N GLU A 279 12.52 8.03 -8.32
CA GLU A 279 13.14 8.54 -9.55
C GLU A 279 12.63 9.95 -9.89
N SER A 280 11.33 10.20 -9.79
CA SER A 280 10.73 11.52 -10.06
C SER A 280 11.16 12.59 -9.06
N ASN A 281 11.36 12.22 -7.81
CA ASN A 281 11.79 13.10 -6.72
C ASN A 281 13.32 13.31 -6.67
N ARG A 282 14.07 12.73 -7.57
CA ARG A 282 15.52 12.91 -7.63
C ARG A 282 15.85 14.28 -8.20
N TYR A 283 16.84 14.93 -7.61
CA TYR A 283 17.29 16.22 -8.11
C TYR A 283 18.10 16.08 -9.40
N ILE A 284 17.90 17.01 -10.32
CA ILE A 284 18.82 17.18 -11.44
C ILE A 284 20.17 17.59 -10.88
N GLY A 285 21.21 16.90 -11.28
CA GLY A 285 22.58 17.06 -10.75
C GLY A 285 22.96 16.05 -9.67
N ASP A 286 21.99 15.31 -9.07
CA ASP A 286 22.24 14.23 -8.14
C ASP A 286 22.48 12.91 -8.90
N VAL A 287 23.72 12.74 -9.38
CA VAL A 287 24.07 11.64 -10.29
C VAL A 287 24.27 10.32 -9.54
N ASP A 288 24.80 10.34 -8.31
CA ASP A 288 24.99 9.14 -7.51
C ASP A 288 23.73 8.73 -6.72
N GLY A 289 22.75 9.64 -6.62
CA GLY A 289 21.43 9.37 -6.05
C GLY A 289 21.44 9.37 -4.53
N ASP A 290 22.37 10.04 -3.90
CA ASP A 290 22.43 10.14 -2.43
C ASP A 290 21.45 11.17 -1.84
N GLY A 291 20.71 11.87 -2.71
CA GLY A 291 19.72 12.89 -2.33
C GLY A 291 20.33 14.28 -2.12
N SER A 292 21.58 14.48 -2.48
CA SER A 292 22.32 15.74 -2.31
C SER A 292 23.08 16.09 -3.57
N LEU A 293 23.19 17.38 -3.88
CA LEU A 293 24.15 17.82 -4.91
C LEU A 293 25.51 18.04 -4.25
N SER A 294 26.53 17.39 -4.78
CA SER A 294 27.87 17.36 -4.18
C SER A 294 28.99 17.46 -5.23
N VAL A 295 30.22 17.57 -4.74
CA VAL A 295 31.41 17.48 -5.61
C VAL A 295 31.51 16.11 -6.29
N GLN A 296 30.99 15.05 -5.63
CA GLN A 296 31.06 13.69 -6.16
C GLN A 296 30.22 13.53 -7.44
N ASP A 297 29.06 14.17 -7.51
CA ASP A 297 28.21 14.19 -8.71
C ASP A 297 28.93 14.87 -9.88
N ALA A 298 29.50 16.03 -9.62
CA ALA A 298 30.29 16.74 -10.64
C ALA A 298 31.50 15.91 -11.14
N VAL A 299 32.14 15.15 -10.27
CA VAL A 299 33.22 14.21 -10.64
C VAL A 299 32.70 13.10 -11.55
N GLN A 300 31.51 12.57 -11.30
CA GLN A 300 30.91 11.55 -12.17
C GLN A 300 30.63 12.13 -13.58
N ILE A 301 30.04 13.33 -13.65
CA ILE A 301 29.77 14.02 -14.91
C ILE A 301 31.07 14.24 -15.69
N LEU A 302 32.10 14.79 -15.03
CA LEU A 302 33.41 15.03 -15.66
C LEU A 302 34.09 13.73 -16.10
N THR A 303 33.95 12.67 -15.35
CA THR A 303 34.47 11.33 -15.72
C THR A 303 33.83 10.82 -16.99
N TYR A 304 32.50 10.91 -17.08
CA TYR A 304 31.76 10.56 -18.28
C TYR A 304 32.23 11.39 -19.49
N TYR A 305 32.24 12.71 -19.34
CA TYR A 305 32.70 13.64 -20.40
C TYR A 305 34.14 13.36 -20.85
N ALA A 306 35.07 13.17 -19.91
CA ALA A 306 36.46 12.88 -20.24
C ALA A 306 36.64 11.57 -21.03
N GLN A 307 35.92 10.53 -20.67
CA GLN A 307 35.91 9.26 -21.39
C GLN A 307 35.33 9.42 -22.80
N GLN A 308 34.23 10.17 -22.95
CA GLN A 308 33.65 10.48 -24.25
C GLN A 308 34.60 11.29 -25.14
N ALA A 309 35.25 12.33 -24.58
CA ALA A 309 36.24 13.17 -25.28
C ALA A 309 37.50 12.36 -25.71
N ALA A 310 37.83 11.31 -24.96
CA ALA A 310 38.91 10.38 -25.31
C ALA A 310 38.52 9.35 -26.38
N GLY A 311 37.28 9.41 -26.92
CA GLY A 311 36.78 8.49 -27.92
C GLY A 311 36.32 7.15 -27.34
N CYS A 312 36.16 7.07 -26.02
CA CYS A 312 35.51 5.94 -25.37
C CYS A 312 33.96 6.04 -25.52
N SER A 313 33.29 4.96 -25.21
CA SER A 313 31.81 4.94 -25.12
C SER A 313 31.41 4.78 -23.65
N PRO A 314 31.44 5.86 -22.85
CA PRO A 314 31.07 5.78 -21.46
C PRO A 314 29.58 5.48 -21.33
N THR A 315 29.20 4.80 -20.26
CA THR A 315 27.81 4.56 -19.93
C THR A 315 27.59 4.83 -18.43
N PHE A 316 26.46 5.40 -18.11
CA PHE A 316 25.94 5.38 -16.75
C PHE A 316 25.26 4.04 -16.47
N ALA A 317 25.05 3.72 -15.21
CA ALA A 317 24.39 2.48 -14.81
C ALA A 317 22.89 2.46 -15.14
N SER A 318 22.27 3.64 -15.35
CA SER A 318 20.85 3.77 -15.69
C SER A 318 20.58 5.03 -16.53
N ASP A 319 19.45 5.05 -17.22
CA ASP A 319 18.95 6.23 -17.93
C ASP A 319 18.69 7.40 -16.99
N LEU A 320 18.30 7.11 -15.73
CA LEU A 320 18.12 8.13 -14.72
C LEU A 320 19.40 8.88 -14.39
N GLN A 321 20.55 8.18 -14.28
CA GLN A 321 21.84 8.84 -14.09
C GLN A 321 22.21 9.74 -15.28
N TYR A 322 21.84 9.32 -16.50
CA TYR A 322 22.03 10.17 -17.67
C TYR A 322 21.18 11.44 -17.57
N THR A 323 19.89 11.29 -17.22
CA THR A 323 18.95 12.41 -17.04
C THR A 323 19.39 13.38 -15.96
N THR A 324 19.91 12.87 -14.82
CA THR A 324 20.39 13.72 -13.73
C THR A 324 21.73 14.39 -14.05
N ALA A 325 22.59 13.76 -14.85
CA ALA A 325 23.88 14.29 -15.25
C ALA A 325 23.78 15.43 -16.30
N ASP A 326 22.75 15.42 -17.13
CA ASP A 326 22.41 16.50 -18.06
C ASP A 326 21.70 17.63 -17.29
N TYR A 327 22.50 18.51 -16.66
CA TYR A 327 21.98 19.53 -15.74
C TYR A 327 21.17 20.62 -16.46
N ASP A 328 21.56 21.02 -17.66
CA ASP A 328 20.91 22.10 -18.43
C ASP A 328 19.83 21.58 -19.40
N GLY A 329 19.74 20.27 -19.62
CA GLY A 329 18.69 19.62 -20.39
C GLY A 329 18.88 19.76 -21.91
N ASP A 330 20.12 19.82 -22.38
CA ASP A 330 20.45 19.95 -23.80
C ASP A 330 20.71 18.59 -24.49
N ASP A 331 20.45 17.49 -23.81
CA ASP A 331 20.70 16.10 -24.25
C ASP A 331 22.17 15.75 -24.41
N SER A 332 23.10 16.54 -23.80
CA SER A 332 24.52 16.33 -23.91
C SER A 332 25.21 16.44 -22.55
N ILE A 333 26.01 15.43 -22.18
CA ILE A 333 26.80 15.50 -20.95
C ILE A 333 28.10 16.21 -21.22
N THR A 334 28.27 17.39 -20.63
CA THR A 334 29.39 18.30 -20.87
C THR A 334 30.05 18.80 -19.57
N VAL A 335 31.11 19.60 -19.70
CA VAL A 335 31.73 20.29 -18.56
C VAL A 335 30.78 21.32 -17.93
N ASN A 336 29.85 21.89 -18.72
CA ASN A 336 28.92 22.90 -18.22
C ASN A 336 27.96 22.31 -17.18
N ASP A 337 27.54 21.06 -17.35
CA ASP A 337 26.71 20.35 -16.39
C ASP A 337 27.40 20.19 -15.05
N ALA A 338 28.68 19.76 -15.08
CA ALA A 338 29.47 19.63 -13.86
C ALA A 338 29.70 20.97 -13.17
N VAL A 339 29.93 22.05 -13.95
CA VAL A 339 30.07 23.42 -13.41
C VAL A 339 28.76 23.86 -12.75
N SER A 340 27.61 23.60 -13.37
CA SER A 340 26.31 23.97 -12.83
C SER A 340 25.99 23.24 -11.51
N VAL A 341 26.37 21.96 -11.42
CA VAL A 341 26.28 21.19 -10.15
C VAL A 341 27.16 21.82 -9.08
N LEU A 342 28.44 22.13 -9.40
CA LEU A 342 29.37 22.75 -8.45
C LEU A 342 28.94 24.14 -8.01
N GLU A 343 28.38 24.96 -8.89
CA GLU A 343 27.81 26.27 -8.54
C GLU A 343 26.65 26.15 -7.58
N THR A 344 25.74 25.18 -7.84
CA THR A 344 24.59 24.92 -6.98
C THR A 344 25.04 24.41 -5.62
N TYR A 345 25.96 23.46 -5.56
CA TYR A 345 26.62 23.01 -4.34
C TYR A 345 27.27 24.15 -3.55
N ALA A 346 28.04 25.00 -4.22
CA ALA A 346 28.71 26.13 -3.57
C ALA A 346 27.72 27.15 -2.97
N LYS A 347 26.60 27.40 -3.65
CA LYS A 347 25.51 28.23 -3.12
C LYS A 347 24.92 27.63 -1.86
N GLN A 348 24.63 26.32 -1.86
CA GLN A 348 24.11 25.60 -0.68
C GLN A 348 25.13 25.65 0.48
N ALA A 349 26.42 25.39 0.21
CA ALA A 349 27.47 25.43 1.21
C ALA A 349 27.66 26.84 1.82
N ALA A 350 27.33 27.89 1.05
CA ALA A 350 27.31 29.28 1.52
C ALA A 350 26.03 29.66 2.27
N GLY A 351 25.10 28.71 2.52
CA GLY A 351 23.82 28.95 3.22
C GLY A 351 22.74 29.61 2.35
N LEU A 352 22.95 29.69 1.04
CA LEU A 352 21.94 30.14 0.09
C LEU A 352 20.97 29.00 -0.23
N GLN A 353 19.76 29.38 -0.66
CA GLN A 353 18.69 28.44 -1.04
C GLN A 353 18.49 28.47 -2.56
N PRO A 354 19.35 27.80 -3.36
CA PRO A 354 19.12 27.72 -4.80
C PRO A 354 17.88 26.88 -5.10
N THR A 355 17.14 27.22 -6.15
CA THR A 355 16.06 26.37 -6.65
C THR A 355 16.69 25.11 -7.23
N LEU A 356 16.26 23.95 -6.73
CA LEU A 356 16.63 22.64 -7.26
C LEU A 356 15.51 22.16 -8.18
N LEU A 357 15.89 21.63 -9.34
CA LEU A 357 14.97 20.99 -10.27
C LEU A 357 14.93 19.49 -9.97
N MET A 358 13.74 18.90 -10.02
CA MET A 358 13.56 17.45 -9.93
C MET A 358 13.40 16.84 -11.32
N VAL A 359 13.72 15.56 -11.43
CA VAL A 359 13.53 14.80 -12.68
C VAL A 359 12.06 14.89 -13.14
N GLY A 360 11.11 14.80 -12.21
CA GLY A 360 9.69 14.93 -12.51
C GLY A 360 9.28 16.28 -13.09
N ASP A 361 9.96 17.36 -12.74
CA ASP A 361 9.67 18.70 -13.25
C ASP A 361 9.97 18.83 -14.75
N ARG A 362 10.96 18.06 -15.26
CA ARG A 362 11.31 18.04 -16.69
C ARG A 362 10.32 17.27 -17.56
N ALA A 363 9.67 16.26 -17.00
CA ALA A 363 8.70 15.44 -17.75
C ALA A 363 7.45 16.23 -18.17
N HIS A 364 7.23 17.43 -17.63
CA HIS A 364 6.08 18.30 -17.87
C HIS A 364 6.44 19.60 -18.61
N SER A 365 7.69 19.82 -18.99
CA SER A 365 8.18 20.96 -19.77
C SER A 365 8.38 20.57 -21.25
#